data_3176f1c3f4b6743feb18ef8ee6dc4cfd
#
_entry.id   3176f1c3f4b6743feb18ef8ee6dc4cfd
#
_cell.length_a   1.000
_cell.length_b   1.000
_cell.length_c   1.000
_cell.angle_alpha   90.00
_cell.angle_beta   90.00
_cell.angle_gamma   90.00
#
_symmetry.space_group_name_H-M   'P 1'
#
loop_
_entity.id
_entity.type
_entity.pdbx_description
1 polymer ?
#
loop_
_entity_poly.entity_id
_entity_poly.type
_entity_poly.pdbx_seq_one_letter_code
_entity_poly.pdbx_strand_id
1 'polypeptide(L)'
;FYQFFASFEFLEKQYFVSMFAYTLELLEKNETYHSYTSADKLSAFYFTFFEMATANRSFVIHLLKEDKNPMKNLGKLSKLREVYLEYALTILEKPIKIEQETVVKIQDKVLQEASWLQFLSIFNFWMNDESPNFEKTDVFIEKSVKASFDLAYNIPTQSVIDFGKFLWKEQMNGMFSKS
;
A
#
# COMPACT_ATOMS: atom_id res chain seq x y z
N PHE A 1 -22.02 15.09 18.65
CA PHE A 1 -21.25 14.05 18.01
C PHE A 1 -21.77 13.76 16.60
N TYR A 2 -22.99 13.30 16.43
CA TYR A 2 -23.60 12.97 15.13
C TYR A 2 -23.81 14.16 14.19
N GLN A 3 -23.62 15.37 14.66
CA GLN A 3 -23.62 16.58 13.84
C GLN A 3 -22.34 16.71 12.99
N PHE A 4 -21.25 16.07 13.42
CA PHE A 4 -19.93 16.15 12.77
C PHE A 4 -19.46 14.83 12.17
N PHE A 5 -19.97 13.69 12.68
CA PHE A 5 -19.52 12.35 12.25
C PHE A 5 -20.71 11.41 12.06
N ALA A 6 -20.76 10.78 10.89
CA ALA A 6 -21.86 9.89 10.52
C ALA A 6 -21.92 8.61 11.39
N SER A 7 -20.77 8.08 11.84
CA SER A 7 -20.66 6.88 12.67
C SER A 7 -19.27 6.74 13.29
N PHE A 8 -19.12 5.86 14.30
CA PHE A 8 -17.80 5.47 14.81
C PHE A 8 -16.95 4.79 13.75
N GLU A 9 -17.53 3.92 12.93
CA GLU A 9 -16.84 3.27 11.82
C GLU A 9 -16.25 4.28 10.81
N PHE A 10 -16.97 5.37 10.56
CA PHE A 10 -16.45 6.47 9.73
C PHE A 10 -15.22 7.12 10.38
N LEU A 11 -15.26 7.35 11.71
CA LEU A 11 -14.13 7.91 12.46
C LEU A 11 -12.90 7.01 12.42
N GLU A 12 -13.08 5.70 12.58
CA GLU A 12 -12.00 4.73 12.52
C GLU A 12 -11.29 4.76 11.16
N LYS A 13 -12.07 4.77 10.07
CA LYS A 13 -11.53 4.92 8.71
C LYS A 13 -10.82 6.26 8.53
N GLN A 14 -11.41 7.35 9.05
CA GLN A 14 -10.84 8.69 8.94
C GLN A 14 -9.54 8.84 9.75
N TYR A 15 -9.40 8.14 10.85
CA TYR A 15 -8.16 8.11 11.64
C TYR A 15 -6.96 7.67 10.79
N PHE A 16 -7.09 6.58 10.05
CA PHE A 16 -6.01 6.09 9.18
C PHE A 16 -5.71 7.03 8.01
N VAL A 17 -6.74 7.66 7.45
CA VAL A 17 -6.55 8.69 6.41
C VAL A 17 -5.82 9.91 6.97
N SER A 18 -6.14 10.33 8.20
CA SER A 18 -5.46 11.44 8.86
C SER A 18 -4.00 11.12 9.16
N MET A 19 -3.69 9.90 9.61
CA MET A 19 -2.30 9.45 9.77
C MET A 19 -1.54 9.53 8.45
N PHE A 20 -2.14 9.04 7.37
CA PHE A 20 -1.56 9.09 6.03
C PHE A 20 -1.29 10.53 5.58
N ALA A 21 -2.28 11.41 5.69
CA ALA A 21 -2.14 12.81 5.31
C ALA A 21 -1.04 13.51 6.11
N TYR A 22 -0.96 13.26 7.41
CA TYR A 22 0.08 13.83 8.25
C TYR A 22 1.47 13.24 7.94
N THR A 23 1.55 11.96 7.58
CA THR A 23 2.80 11.35 7.09
C THR A 23 3.32 12.11 5.86
N LEU A 24 2.46 12.36 4.88
CA LEU A 24 2.86 13.11 3.69
C LEU A 24 3.27 14.55 4.02
N GLU A 25 2.55 15.21 4.90
CA GLU A 25 2.91 16.56 5.36
C GLU A 25 4.31 16.61 5.99
N LEU A 26 4.67 15.59 6.79
CA LEU A 26 6.00 15.51 7.40
C LEU A 26 7.10 15.27 6.34
N LEU A 27 6.83 14.42 5.37
CA LEU A 27 7.77 14.13 4.28
C LEU A 27 8.00 15.37 3.40
N GLU A 28 6.94 16.10 3.06
CA GLU A 28 7.02 17.33 2.25
C GLU A 28 7.78 18.46 2.95
N LYS A 29 7.87 18.48 4.27
CA LYS A 29 8.70 19.44 5.02
C LYS A 29 10.20 19.18 4.85
N ASN A 30 10.59 18.01 4.38
CA ASN A 30 11.98 17.70 4.07
C ASN A 30 12.31 18.15 2.64
N GLU A 31 13.08 19.20 2.49
CA GLU A 31 13.48 19.77 1.19
C GLU A 31 14.13 18.74 0.25
N THR A 32 14.81 17.73 0.80
CA THR A 32 15.48 16.69 0.00
C THR A 32 14.54 15.59 -0.48
N TYR A 33 13.33 15.49 0.08
CA TYR A 33 12.38 14.42 -0.25
C TYR A 33 12.04 14.35 -1.74
N HIS A 34 11.91 15.49 -2.40
CA HIS A 34 11.60 15.55 -3.84
C HIS A 34 12.70 14.95 -4.71
N SER A 35 13.95 14.97 -4.24
CA SER A 35 15.12 14.39 -4.94
C SER A 35 15.32 12.90 -4.68
N TYR A 36 14.54 12.29 -3.78
CA TYR A 36 14.65 10.87 -3.46
C TYR A 36 14.25 10.00 -4.66
N THR A 37 14.90 8.83 -4.76
CA THR A 37 14.44 7.79 -5.68
C THR A 37 13.07 7.26 -5.26
N SER A 38 12.37 6.57 -6.15
CA SER A 38 11.09 5.92 -5.82
C SER A 38 11.19 4.97 -4.63
N ALA A 39 12.29 4.20 -4.55
CA ALA A 39 12.57 3.30 -3.42
C ALA A 39 12.77 4.07 -2.10
N ASP A 40 13.53 5.17 -2.14
CA ASP A 40 13.78 5.99 -0.96
C ASP A 40 12.49 6.70 -0.51
N LYS A 41 11.66 7.19 -1.44
CA LYS A 41 10.36 7.80 -1.12
C LYS A 41 9.43 6.80 -0.44
N LEU A 42 9.35 5.57 -0.96
CA LEU A 42 8.52 4.52 -0.38
C LEU A 42 9.03 4.10 1.00
N SER A 43 10.35 3.95 1.17
CA SER A 43 10.98 3.67 2.46
C SER A 43 10.70 4.79 3.47
N ALA A 44 10.91 6.04 3.09
CA ALA A 44 10.65 7.20 3.94
C ALA A 44 9.18 7.26 4.37
N PHE A 45 8.25 6.97 3.45
CA PHE A 45 6.83 6.87 3.77
C PHE A 45 6.56 5.80 4.84
N TYR A 46 7.09 4.59 4.66
CA TYR A 46 6.86 3.51 5.63
C TYR A 46 7.47 3.84 7.00
N PHE A 47 8.71 4.29 7.07
CA PHE A 47 9.34 4.67 8.33
C PHE A 47 8.51 5.72 9.06
N THR A 48 8.14 6.81 8.39
CA THR A 48 7.36 7.90 9.00
C THR A 48 5.97 7.44 9.44
N PHE A 49 5.27 6.66 8.60
CA PHE A 49 3.93 6.16 8.92
C PHE A 49 3.96 5.21 10.13
N PHE A 50 4.90 4.26 10.17
CA PHE A 50 4.98 3.30 11.27
C PHE A 50 5.56 3.89 12.55
N GLU A 51 6.39 4.92 12.49
CA GLU A 51 6.78 5.70 13.66
C GLU A 51 5.55 6.37 14.31
N MET A 52 4.69 7.00 13.52
CA MET A 52 3.44 7.59 14.00
C MET A 52 2.47 6.52 14.52
N ALA A 53 2.36 5.39 13.84
CA ALA A 53 1.55 4.27 14.31
C ALA A 53 2.06 3.74 15.66
N THR A 54 3.37 3.71 15.86
CA THR A 54 4.03 3.29 17.11
C THR A 54 3.69 4.21 18.27
N ALA A 55 3.64 5.52 18.04
CA ALA A 55 3.22 6.49 19.06
C ALA A 55 1.80 6.24 19.59
N ASN A 56 0.94 5.59 18.80
CA ASN A 56 -0.44 5.25 19.13
C ASN A 56 -0.72 3.74 19.03
N ARG A 57 0.31 2.90 19.21
CA ARG A 57 0.27 1.46 18.89
C ARG A 57 -0.90 0.71 19.51
N SER A 58 -1.14 0.92 20.80
CA SER A 58 -2.23 0.22 21.50
C SER A 58 -3.59 0.52 20.89
N PHE A 59 -3.84 1.75 20.49
CA PHE A 59 -5.08 2.17 19.84
C PHE A 59 -5.20 1.58 18.43
N VAL A 60 -4.14 1.65 17.64
CA VAL A 60 -4.11 1.08 16.27
C VAL A 60 -4.35 -0.43 16.30
N ILE A 61 -3.68 -1.15 17.20
CA ILE A 61 -3.88 -2.59 17.37
C ILE A 61 -5.31 -2.90 17.82
N HIS A 62 -5.85 -2.11 18.77
CA HIS A 62 -7.23 -2.28 19.20
C HIS A 62 -8.19 -2.18 18.04
N LEU A 63 -8.09 -1.14 17.22
CA LEU A 63 -8.94 -0.95 16.04
C LEU A 63 -8.89 -2.12 15.06
N LEU A 64 -7.70 -2.69 14.83
CA LEU A 64 -7.49 -3.74 13.84
C LEU A 64 -7.65 -5.18 14.37
N LYS A 65 -7.87 -5.34 15.67
CA LYS A 65 -8.14 -6.64 16.32
C LYS A 65 -9.48 -6.67 17.07
N GLU A 66 -10.28 -5.63 16.98
CA GLU A 66 -11.55 -5.50 17.70
C GLU A 66 -12.58 -6.54 17.28
N ASP A 67 -12.73 -6.78 15.97
CA ASP A 67 -13.69 -7.76 15.46
C ASP A 67 -13.02 -9.13 15.32
N LYS A 68 -13.75 -10.20 15.62
CA LYS A 68 -13.32 -11.58 15.40
C LYS A 68 -13.17 -11.91 13.91
N ASN A 69 -13.82 -11.15 13.04
CA ASN A 69 -13.72 -11.28 11.60
C ASN A 69 -12.60 -10.40 11.05
N PRO A 70 -11.47 -10.98 10.58
CA PRO A 70 -10.34 -10.22 10.03
C PRO A 70 -10.72 -9.31 8.85
N MET A 71 -11.72 -9.71 8.05
CA MET A 71 -12.17 -8.91 6.90
C MET A 71 -12.83 -7.59 7.32
N LYS A 72 -13.56 -7.60 8.46
CA LYS A 72 -14.12 -6.35 9.01
C LYS A 72 -13.02 -5.42 9.51
N ASN A 73 -12.00 -5.96 10.17
CA ASN A 73 -10.86 -5.18 10.61
C ASN A 73 -10.11 -4.55 9.42
N LEU A 74 -9.87 -5.33 8.36
CA LEU A 74 -9.29 -4.81 7.11
C LEU A 74 -10.19 -3.76 6.42
N GLY A 75 -11.51 -3.88 6.57
CA GLY A 75 -12.47 -2.89 6.06
C GLY A 75 -12.25 -1.49 6.65
N LYS A 76 -11.67 -1.38 7.87
CA LYS A 76 -11.31 -0.10 8.50
C LYS A 76 -10.19 0.62 7.75
N LEU A 77 -9.37 -0.11 6.99
CA LEU A 77 -8.31 0.44 6.14
C LEU A 77 -8.78 0.83 4.73
N SER A 78 -10.05 0.66 4.40
CA SER A 78 -10.55 0.86 3.03
C SER A 78 -10.30 2.28 2.49
N LYS A 79 -10.52 3.30 3.30
CA LYS A 79 -10.25 4.70 2.96
C LYS A 79 -8.76 5.01 2.86
N LEU A 80 -7.96 4.44 3.76
CA LEU A 80 -6.50 4.51 3.67
C LEU A 80 -6.00 3.87 2.37
N ARG A 81 -6.56 2.72 1.98
CA ARG A 81 -6.21 2.06 0.72
C ARG A 81 -6.42 2.97 -0.48
N GLU A 82 -7.57 3.65 -0.56
CA GLU A 82 -7.88 4.58 -1.66
C GLU A 82 -6.76 5.63 -1.81
N VAL A 83 -6.46 6.38 -0.76
CA VAL A 83 -5.45 7.46 -0.81
C VAL A 83 -4.02 6.93 -0.97
N TYR A 84 -3.72 5.77 -0.40
CA TYR A 84 -2.41 5.13 -0.56
C TYR A 84 -2.16 4.67 -2.00
N LEU A 85 -3.14 4.08 -2.67
CA LEU A 85 -3.00 3.63 -4.06
C LEU A 85 -2.74 4.80 -5.02
N GLU A 86 -3.40 5.94 -4.80
CA GLU A 86 -3.14 7.16 -5.56
C GLU A 86 -1.70 7.65 -5.34
N TYR A 87 -1.26 7.75 -4.09
CA TYR A 87 0.10 8.13 -3.74
C TYR A 87 1.14 7.18 -4.35
N ALA A 88 0.94 5.88 -4.27
CA ALA A 88 1.86 4.89 -4.81
C ALA A 88 2.11 5.10 -6.31
N LEU A 89 1.08 5.43 -7.09
CA LEU A 89 1.24 5.75 -8.50
C LEU A 89 2.05 7.02 -8.76
N THR A 90 2.05 7.96 -7.84
CA THR A 90 2.84 9.21 -8.01
C THR A 90 4.33 8.99 -7.81
N ILE A 91 4.71 8.03 -6.97
CA ILE A 91 6.11 7.78 -6.61
C ILE A 91 6.74 6.57 -7.31
N LEU A 92 5.92 5.60 -7.74
CA LEU A 92 6.43 4.41 -8.42
C LEU A 92 6.71 4.73 -9.89
N GLU A 93 7.96 4.65 -10.28
CA GLU A 93 8.36 4.76 -11.67
C GLU A 93 7.87 3.53 -12.43
N LYS A 94 7.29 3.76 -13.61
CA LYS A 94 6.85 2.66 -14.47
C LYS A 94 8.07 2.00 -15.09
N PRO A 95 8.30 0.70 -14.83
CA PRO A 95 9.49 0.01 -15.33
C PRO A 95 9.52 -0.09 -16.85
N ILE A 96 8.40 0.15 -17.54
CA ILE A 96 8.31 0.10 -19.00
C ILE A 96 7.48 1.26 -19.52
N LYS A 97 8.00 1.93 -20.56
CA LYS A 97 7.20 2.83 -21.39
C LYS A 97 6.41 2.00 -22.40
N ILE A 98 5.13 1.86 -22.17
CA ILE A 98 4.22 1.10 -23.05
C ILE A 98 3.33 2.10 -23.77
N GLU A 99 3.22 1.99 -25.10
CA GLU A 99 2.39 2.89 -25.91
C GLU A 99 0.89 2.52 -25.87
N GLN A 100 0.55 1.27 -25.54
CA GLN A 100 -0.85 0.82 -25.50
C GLN A 100 -1.52 1.16 -24.19
N GLU A 101 -2.51 2.02 -24.21
CA GLU A 101 -3.27 2.52 -23.05
C GLU A 101 -3.83 1.39 -22.16
N THR A 102 -4.33 0.31 -22.75
CA THR A 102 -4.88 -0.83 -21.99
C THR A 102 -3.81 -1.54 -21.17
N VAL A 103 -2.60 -1.68 -21.71
CA VAL A 103 -1.49 -2.34 -21.02
C VAL A 103 -0.96 -1.44 -19.90
N VAL A 104 -0.92 -0.13 -20.11
CA VAL A 104 -0.57 0.85 -19.08
C VAL A 104 -1.52 0.74 -17.89
N LYS A 105 -2.83 0.69 -18.12
CA LYS A 105 -3.83 0.54 -17.04
C LYS A 105 -3.66 -0.76 -16.26
N ILE A 106 -3.32 -1.86 -16.93
CA ILE A 106 -3.04 -3.14 -16.26
C ILE A 106 -1.77 -3.02 -15.41
N GLN A 107 -0.70 -2.42 -15.94
CA GLN A 107 0.55 -2.20 -15.21
C GLN A 107 0.30 -1.35 -13.96
N ASP A 108 -0.40 -0.24 -14.09
CA ASP A 108 -0.73 0.64 -12.97
C ASP A 108 -1.48 -0.10 -11.87
N LYS A 109 -2.49 -0.89 -12.25
CA LYS A 109 -3.25 -1.69 -11.30
C LYS A 109 -2.40 -2.75 -10.60
N VAL A 110 -1.52 -3.43 -11.32
CA VAL A 110 -0.61 -4.42 -10.73
C VAL A 110 0.35 -3.75 -9.73
N LEU A 111 0.93 -2.62 -10.08
CA LEU A 111 1.80 -1.86 -9.19
C LEU A 111 1.07 -1.38 -7.93
N GLN A 112 -0.14 -0.85 -8.08
CA GLN A 112 -0.99 -0.45 -6.96
C GLN A 112 -1.28 -1.62 -6.01
N GLU A 113 -1.76 -2.74 -6.53
CA GLU A 113 -2.11 -3.90 -5.70
C GLU A 113 -0.88 -4.51 -5.03
N ALA A 114 0.25 -4.61 -5.74
CA ALA A 114 1.48 -5.11 -5.17
C ALA A 114 2.00 -4.21 -4.04
N SER A 115 1.96 -2.88 -4.22
CA SER A 115 2.35 -1.92 -3.19
C SER A 115 1.44 -1.97 -1.97
N TRP A 116 0.12 -2.17 -2.19
CA TRP A 116 -0.83 -2.33 -1.09
C TRP A 116 -0.60 -3.62 -0.30
N LEU A 117 -0.32 -4.73 -0.98
CA LEU A 117 0.03 -5.98 -0.32
C LEU A 117 1.32 -5.86 0.49
N GLN A 118 2.31 -5.14 -0.04
CA GLN A 118 3.53 -4.82 0.70
C GLN A 118 3.22 -4.01 1.96
N PHE A 119 2.40 -2.95 1.84
CA PHE A 119 1.96 -2.15 2.99
C PHE A 119 1.30 -3.01 4.05
N LEU A 120 0.33 -3.87 3.67
CA LEU A 120 -0.34 -4.78 4.60
C LEU A 120 0.63 -5.79 5.25
N SER A 121 1.62 -6.27 4.50
CA SER A 121 2.64 -7.18 5.03
C SER A 121 3.50 -6.50 6.11
N ILE A 122 3.94 -5.27 5.85
CA ILE A 122 4.67 -4.47 6.83
C ILE A 122 3.78 -4.18 8.04
N PHE A 123 2.52 -3.81 7.81
CA PHE A 123 1.57 -3.51 8.88
C PHE A 123 1.36 -4.72 9.79
N ASN A 124 1.15 -5.90 9.20
CA ASN A 124 0.99 -7.14 9.95
C ASN A 124 2.27 -7.51 10.72
N PHE A 125 3.44 -7.31 10.11
CA PHE A 125 4.72 -7.56 10.77
C PHE A 125 4.89 -6.63 11.99
N TRP A 126 4.67 -5.32 11.81
CA TRP A 126 4.75 -4.32 12.86
C TRP A 126 3.79 -4.59 14.02
N MET A 127 2.54 -5.03 13.74
CA MET A 127 1.58 -5.38 14.79
C MET A 127 2.04 -6.51 15.70
N ASN A 128 2.90 -7.39 15.20
CA ASN A 128 3.40 -8.56 15.91
C ASN A 128 4.88 -8.43 16.31
N ASP A 129 5.50 -7.28 16.05
CA ASP A 129 6.89 -7.03 16.42
C ASP A 129 6.99 -6.72 17.92
N GLU A 130 7.81 -7.50 18.62
CA GLU A 130 8.13 -7.37 20.05
C GLU A 130 9.59 -6.95 20.27
N SER A 131 10.32 -6.60 19.22
CA SER A 131 11.71 -6.16 19.35
C SER A 131 11.81 -4.77 19.96
N PRO A 132 12.91 -4.46 20.65
CA PRO A 132 13.16 -3.12 21.19
C PRO A 132 13.07 -2.07 20.08
N ASN A 133 12.33 -0.99 20.33
CA ASN A 133 12.13 0.11 19.37
C ASN A 133 11.64 -0.32 17.98
N PHE A 134 11.07 -1.52 17.83
CA PHE A 134 10.57 -2.07 16.56
C PHE A 134 11.66 -2.20 15.46
N GLU A 135 12.93 -2.41 15.89
CA GLU A 135 14.07 -2.51 14.98
C GLU A 135 13.90 -3.60 13.90
N LYS A 136 13.18 -4.68 14.21
CA LYS A 136 12.88 -5.72 13.20
C LYS A 136 11.90 -5.23 12.14
N THR A 137 10.96 -4.37 12.50
CA THR A 137 10.07 -3.72 11.53
C THR A 137 10.86 -2.82 10.60
N ASP A 138 11.82 -2.06 11.10
CA ASP A 138 12.68 -1.21 10.27
C ASP A 138 13.49 -2.05 9.27
N VAL A 139 14.09 -3.14 9.72
CA VAL A 139 14.79 -4.09 8.83
C VAL A 139 13.84 -4.72 7.83
N PHE A 140 12.60 -5.03 8.23
CA PHE A 140 11.60 -5.59 7.32
C PHE A 140 11.19 -4.59 6.24
N ILE A 141 10.99 -3.30 6.59
CA ILE A 141 10.71 -2.22 5.63
C ILE A 141 11.84 -2.15 4.61
N GLU A 142 13.08 -1.98 5.08
CA GLU A 142 14.25 -1.84 4.21
C GLU A 142 14.37 -3.02 3.22
N LYS A 143 14.34 -4.25 3.75
CA LYS A 143 14.47 -5.45 2.91
C LYS A 143 13.31 -5.67 1.97
N SER A 144 12.07 -5.40 2.40
CA SER A 144 10.88 -5.59 1.56
C SER A 144 10.81 -4.57 0.42
N VAL A 145 11.17 -3.30 0.67
CA VAL A 145 11.24 -2.29 -0.37
C VAL A 145 12.32 -2.66 -1.39
N LYS A 146 13.52 -2.97 -0.92
CA LYS A 146 14.61 -3.40 -1.82
C LYS A 146 14.19 -4.60 -2.67
N ALA A 147 13.62 -5.64 -2.06
CA ALA A 147 13.20 -6.84 -2.79
C ALA A 147 12.10 -6.53 -3.82
N SER A 148 11.15 -5.64 -3.51
CA SER A 148 10.10 -5.24 -4.44
C SER A 148 10.66 -4.53 -5.68
N PHE A 149 11.61 -3.62 -5.47
CA PHE A 149 12.25 -2.92 -6.58
C PHE A 149 13.17 -3.83 -7.40
N ASP A 150 13.98 -4.67 -6.74
CA ASP A 150 14.81 -5.67 -7.42
C ASP A 150 13.94 -6.60 -8.28
N LEU A 151 12.78 -7.03 -7.76
CA LEU A 151 11.83 -7.86 -8.50
C LEU A 151 11.24 -7.11 -9.70
N ALA A 152 10.77 -5.87 -9.50
CA ALA A 152 10.15 -5.05 -10.54
C ALA A 152 11.10 -4.79 -11.73
N TYR A 153 12.40 -4.61 -11.46
CA TYR A 153 13.39 -4.36 -12.52
C TYR A 153 13.94 -5.61 -13.17
N ASN A 154 13.87 -6.78 -12.53
CA ASN A 154 14.47 -8.03 -13.04
C ASN A 154 13.45 -9.02 -13.62
N ILE A 155 12.14 -8.80 -13.44
CA ILE A 155 11.14 -9.66 -14.08
C ILE A 155 11.14 -9.37 -15.59
N PRO A 156 11.21 -10.41 -16.46
CA PRO A 156 10.98 -10.27 -17.88
C PRO A 156 9.54 -9.79 -18.11
N THR A 157 9.40 -8.50 -18.31
CA THR A 157 8.11 -7.80 -18.38
C THR A 157 7.22 -8.32 -19.49
N GLN A 158 7.83 -8.82 -20.59
CA GLN A 158 7.07 -9.45 -21.66
C GLN A 158 6.30 -10.69 -21.19
N SER A 159 6.93 -11.55 -20.36
CA SER A 159 6.28 -12.74 -19.82
C SER A 159 5.10 -12.41 -18.91
N VAL A 160 5.20 -11.33 -18.11
CA VAL A 160 4.12 -10.86 -17.25
C VAL A 160 2.96 -10.30 -18.07
N ILE A 161 3.27 -9.53 -19.11
CA ILE A 161 2.27 -8.98 -20.04
C ILE A 161 1.55 -10.13 -20.78
N ASP A 162 2.29 -11.10 -21.29
CA ASP A 162 1.73 -12.23 -22.02
C ASP A 162 0.86 -13.10 -21.11
N PHE A 163 1.26 -13.32 -19.86
CA PHE A 163 0.45 -14.00 -18.87
C PHE A 163 -0.81 -13.21 -18.52
N GLY A 164 -0.71 -11.90 -18.34
CA GLY A 164 -1.87 -11.03 -18.11
C GLY A 164 -2.86 -11.05 -19.28
N LYS A 165 -2.37 -11.00 -20.53
CA LYS A 165 -3.20 -11.14 -21.75
C LYS A 165 -3.88 -12.50 -21.82
N PHE A 166 -3.17 -13.57 -21.46
CA PHE A 166 -3.72 -14.91 -21.42
C PHE A 166 -4.86 -15.01 -20.41
N LEU A 167 -4.66 -14.56 -19.17
CA LEU A 167 -5.71 -14.57 -18.14
C LEU A 167 -6.92 -13.76 -18.54
N TRP A 168 -6.73 -12.58 -19.14
CA TRP A 168 -7.81 -11.74 -19.64
C TRP A 168 -8.62 -12.45 -20.71
N LYS A 169 -7.95 -13.07 -21.68
CA LYS A 169 -8.61 -13.81 -22.77
C LYS A 169 -9.43 -15.00 -22.24
N GLU A 170 -8.88 -15.75 -21.29
CA GLU A 170 -9.58 -16.88 -20.68
C GLU A 170 -10.82 -16.44 -19.88
N GLN A 171 -10.70 -15.33 -19.14
CA GLN A 171 -11.80 -14.78 -18.35
C GLN A 171 -12.93 -14.26 -19.26
N MET A 172 -12.60 -13.62 -20.38
CA MET A 172 -13.57 -13.19 -21.39
C MET A 172 -14.26 -14.39 -22.07
N ASN A 173 -13.49 -15.40 -22.48
CA ASN A 173 -14.05 -16.61 -23.10
C ASN A 173 -14.97 -17.36 -22.14
N GLY A 174 -14.64 -17.42 -20.84
CA GLY A 174 -15.47 -18.05 -19.82
C GLY A 174 -16.81 -17.32 -19.57
N MET A 175 -16.88 -16.01 -19.81
CA MET A 175 -18.13 -15.24 -19.72
C MET A 175 -19.04 -15.47 -20.94
N PHE A 176 -18.50 -15.66 -22.14
CA PHE A 176 -19.28 -15.90 -23.36
C PHE A 176 -19.68 -17.36 -23.58
N SER A 177 -19.04 -18.32 -22.86
CA SER A 177 -19.40 -19.74 -22.98
C SER A 177 -20.53 -20.19 -22.04
N LYS A 178 -21.09 -19.29 -21.24
CA LYS A 178 -22.21 -19.54 -20.32
C LYS A 178 -23.54 -18.91 -20.77
N SER A 179 -23.65 -18.54 -22.04
CA SER A 179 -24.89 -18.04 -22.65
C SER A 179 -25.59 -19.14 -23.44
#